data_40bfaf55536ce80a6d8eae3b16685f30
#
_entry.id   40bfaf55536ce80a6d8eae3b16685f30
#
_cell.length_a   1.000
_cell.length_b   1.000
_cell.length_c   1.000
_cell.angle_alpha   90.00
_cell.angle_beta   90.00
_cell.angle_gamma   90.00
#
_symmetry.space_group_name_H-M   'P 1'
#
loop_
_entity.id
_entity.type
_entity.pdbx_description
1 polymer ?
#
loop_
_entity_poly.entity_id
_entity_poly.type
_entity_poly.pdbx_seq_one_letter_code
_entity_poly.pdbx_strand_id
1 'polypeptide(L)'
;MTNLNNLTIIIVTYKTNKKILDNCLNSIDKNIKIKIIENSNEIGKYDENFLNKYKGITVDYTGKNLGYGGGNNYGFKITDTDFALVSNPDIVFEDNFFKNIEKYLNHDLGFSIIGASYKTDKIYMPYGFFNENIKKLNKKLYSNDLDPIYSPLKKVDWVTGCTMLVNLKKFGKKEIFDENFFLYFEEFDLCKQIEINRENVFSSTDLLVHHLGFKGSFAADPVLRLDAEKLREWHWMWSTFYFYKKNYGYLFAIRKTIGKLIRAFFKMLFYKITFNSDLKNKYKFRFYGLINGIIGKTSWYRVNSKFQ
;
A
#
# COMPACT_ATOMS: atom_id res chain seq x y z
N MET A 1 -12.56 -15.25 25.12
CA MET A 1 -11.57 -14.18 24.86
C MET A 1 -11.65 -13.90 23.38
N THR A 2 -11.85 -12.65 22.99
CA THR A 2 -11.97 -12.27 21.58
C THR A 2 -10.62 -12.49 20.88
N ASN A 3 -10.60 -13.15 19.71
CA ASN A 3 -9.37 -13.40 18.94
C ASN A 3 -8.71 -12.10 18.44
N LEU A 4 -9.35 -10.94 18.62
CA LEU A 4 -8.78 -9.63 18.34
C LEU A 4 -7.55 -9.30 19.23
N ASN A 5 -7.38 -9.97 20.37
CA ASN A 5 -6.15 -9.86 21.18
C ASN A 5 -4.90 -10.38 20.46
N ASN A 6 -5.10 -11.24 19.44
CA ASN A 6 -4.02 -11.77 18.58
C ASN A 6 -3.90 -11.00 17.26
N LEU A 7 -4.36 -9.75 17.24
CA LEU A 7 -4.28 -8.83 16.11
C LEU A 7 -3.54 -7.56 16.52
N THR A 8 -2.61 -7.11 15.69
CA THR A 8 -1.97 -5.78 15.79
C THR A 8 -2.27 -4.99 14.52
N ILE A 9 -2.72 -3.75 14.65
CA ILE A 9 -2.85 -2.83 13.52
C ILE A 9 -1.53 -2.09 13.35
N ILE A 10 -0.98 -2.11 12.14
CA ILE A 10 0.24 -1.41 11.75
C ILE A 10 -0.13 -0.25 10.83
N ILE A 11 0.19 0.97 11.23
CA ILE A 11 -0.08 2.19 10.47
C ILE A 11 1.25 2.89 10.19
N VAL A 12 1.71 2.83 8.94
CA VAL A 12 2.92 3.54 8.52
C VAL A 12 2.56 5.00 8.21
N THR A 13 3.20 5.93 8.90
CA THR A 13 3.02 7.37 8.69
C THR A 13 4.31 7.99 8.12
N TYR A 14 4.16 9.01 7.27
CA TYR A 14 5.27 9.83 6.77
C TYR A 14 4.76 11.24 6.51
N LYS A 15 5.15 12.18 7.35
CA LYS A 15 4.65 13.57 7.29
C LYS A 15 3.11 13.64 7.25
N THR A 16 2.45 12.68 7.88
CA THR A 16 1.00 12.59 7.92
C THR A 16 0.43 13.68 8.80
N ASN A 17 -0.66 14.30 8.36
CA ASN A 17 -1.40 15.28 9.14
C ASN A 17 -2.08 14.60 10.35
N LYS A 18 -1.89 15.14 11.57
CA LYS A 18 -2.46 14.57 12.81
C LYS A 18 -3.98 14.39 12.72
N LYS A 19 -4.72 15.32 12.13
CA LYS A 19 -6.19 15.23 12.00
C LYS A 19 -6.63 14.04 11.12
N ILE A 20 -5.87 13.73 10.08
CA ILE A 20 -6.15 12.57 9.20
C ILE A 20 -5.93 11.28 9.99
N LEU A 21 -4.80 11.19 10.71
CA LEU A 21 -4.51 10.06 11.57
C LEU A 21 -5.54 9.92 12.72
N ASP A 22 -5.96 11.03 13.34
CA ASP A 22 -7.03 11.05 14.35
C ASP A 22 -8.33 10.40 13.82
N ASN A 23 -8.74 10.73 12.60
CA ASN A 23 -9.93 10.13 11.99
C ASN A 23 -9.79 8.61 11.82
N CYS A 24 -8.61 8.16 11.39
CA CYS A 24 -8.31 6.73 11.28
C CYS A 24 -8.39 6.05 12.66
N LEU A 25 -7.67 6.58 13.64
CA LEU A 25 -7.59 6.00 15.00
C LEU A 25 -8.95 5.97 15.71
N ASN A 26 -9.79 7.00 15.51
CA ASN A 26 -11.13 7.05 16.09
C ASN A 26 -12.12 6.02 15.51
N SER A 27 -11.81 5.44 14.34
CA SER A 27 -12.60 4.37 13.73
C SER A 27 -12.14 2.96 14.12
N ILE A 28 -11.07 2.85 14.94
CA ILE A 28 -10.55 1.57 15.39
C ILE A 28 -11.16 1.20 16.75
N ASP A 29 -11.48 -0.08 16.94
CA ASP A 29 -11.97 -0.61 18.21
C ASP A 29 -10.90 -0.42 19.31
N LYS A 30 -11.32 0.13 20.47
CA LYS A 30 -10.45 0.58 21.57
C LYS A 30 -9.61 -0.51 22.22
N ASN A 31 -9.91 -1.77 21.98
CA ASN A 31 -9.21 -2.90 22.62
C ASN A 31 -8.15 -3.56 21.73
N ILE A 32 -7.88 -3.03 20.53
CA ILE A 32 -6.91 -3.59 19.60
C ILE A 32 -5.57 -2.90 19.77
N LYS A 33 -4.48 -3.68 19.74
CA LYS A 33 -3.10 -3.14 19.74
C LYS A 33 -2.85 -2.36 18.44
N ILE A 34 -2.28 -1.16 18.57
CA ILE A 34 -1.95 -0.31 17.42
C ILE A 34 -0.47 0.06 17.48
N LYS A 35 0.26 -0.16 16.38
CA LYS A 35 1.62 0.30 16.18
C LYS A 35 1.65 1.35 15.08
N ILE A 36 1.97 2.58 15.44
CA ILE A 36 2.25 3.64 14.48
C ILE A 36 3.74 3.59 14.17
N ILE A 37 4.07 3.39 12.92
CA ILE A 37 5.45 3.42 12.43
C ILE A 37 5.66 4.77 11.75
N GLU A 38 6.22 5.74 12.48
CA GLU A 38 6.60 7.01 11.89
C GLU A 38 7.87 6.83 11.05
N ASN A 39 7.66 6.82 9.75
CA ASN A 39 8.67 6.48 8.74
C ASN A 39 9.56 7.69 8.40
N SER A 40 10.01 8.39 9.44
CA SER A 40 10.87 9.57 9.37
C SER A 40 11.76 9.71 10.60
N ASN A 41 12.53 10.81 10.66
CA ASN A 41 13.31 11.20 11.82
C ASN A 41 12.63 12.27 12.70
N GLU A 42 11.32 12.49 12.54
CA GLU A 42 10.55 13.48 13.30
C GLU A 42 10.21 12.94 14.71
N ILE A 43 11.24 12.71 15.52
CA ILE A 43 11.09 12.24 16.91
C ILE A 43 10.28 13.27 17.71
N GLY A 44 9.30 12.76 18.52
CA GLY A 44 8.42 13.62 19.31
C GLY A 44 7.24 14.24 18.56
N LYS A 45 7.05 13.90 17.28
CA LYS A 45 5.89 14.33 16.49
C LYS A 45 4.55 13.97 17.15
N TYR A 46 4.49 12.81 17.80
CA TYR A 46 3.34 12.34 18.55
C TYR A 46 3.66 12.49 20.04
N ASP A 47 3.18 13.60 20.64
CA ASP A 47 3.37 13.93 22.04
C ASP A 47 2.47 13.06 22.95
N GLU A 48 2.74 13.09 24.26
CA GLU A 48 1.98 12.35 25.25
C GLU A 48 0.48 12.69 25.22
N ASN A 49 0.11 13.94 24.96
CA ASN A 49 -1.29 14.36 24.87
C ASN A 49 -2.00 13.67 23.69
N PHE A 50 -1.30 13.48 22.57
CA PHE A 50 -1.83 12.74 21.43
C PHE A 50 -1.97 11.25 21.75
N LEU A 51 -0.93 10.65 22.34
CA LEU A 51 -0.91 9.21 22.65
C LEU A 51 -1.94 8.83 23.71
N ASN A 52 -2.12 9.67 24.75
CA ASN A 52 -3.06 9.41 25.86
C ASN A 52 -4.54 9.43 25.43
N LYS A 53 -4.84 9.95 24.22
CA LYS A 53 -6.21 9.85 23.67
C LYS A 53 -6.59 8.41 23.32
N TYR A 54 -5.61 7.56 23.03
CA TYR A 54 -5.84 6.25 22.43
C TYR A 54 -5.21 5.16 23.29
N LYS A 55 -6.02 4.23 23.75
CA LYS A 55 -5.55 3.09 24.54
C LYS A 55 -4.86 2.06 23.63
N GLY A 56 -3.72 1.55 24.06
CA GLY A 56 -3.02 0.46 23.34
C GLY A 56 -2.20 0.88 22.11
N ILE A 57 -1.92 2.19 21.95
CA ILE A 57 -1.05 2.70 20.90
C ILE A 57 0.40 2.73 21.36
N THR A 58 1.30 2.32 20.45
CA THR A 58 2.74 2.58 20.53
C THR A 58 3.20 3.28 19.27
N VAL A 59 4.26 4.10 19.38
CA VAL A 59 4.88 4.78 18.23
C VAL A 59 6.35 4.42 18.17
N ASP A 60 6.76 3.94 17.02
CA ASP A 60 8.14 3.63 16.70
C ASP A 60 8.63 4.51 15.55
N TYR A 61 9.87 4.97 15.62
CA TYR A 61 10.49 5.85 14.63
C TYR A 61 11.57 5.10 13.86
N THR A 62 11.47 5.09 12.54
CA THR A 62 12.45 4.38 11.69
C THR A 62 13.73 5.20 11.44
N GLY A 63 13.76 6.47 11.83
CA GLY A 63 14.88 7.40 11.64
C GLY A 63 15.07 7.88 10.19
N LYS A 64 14.43 7.24 9.21
CA LYS A 64 14.48 7.60 7.78
C LYS A 64 13.28 7.04 7.05
N ASN A 65 12.96 7.56 5.86
CA ASN A 65 11.88 7.01 5.04
C ASN A 65 12.32 5.71 4.35
N LEU A 66 11.84 4.58 4.85
CA LEU A 66 12.08 3.23 4.31
C LEU A 66 11.16 2.89 3.12
N GLY A 67 10.21 3.75 2.78
CA GLY A 67 9.13 3.44 1.85
C GLY A 67 7.98 2.69 2.53
N TYR A 68 6.96 2.34 1.75
CA TYR A 68 5.77 1.67 2.27
C TYR A 68 6.08 0.26 2.78
N GLY A 69 6.69 -0.57 1.94
CA GLY A 69 7.02 -1.96 2.29
C GLY A 69 7.99 -2.04 3.47
N GLY A 70 9.07 -1.23 3.46
CA GLY A 70 10.06 -1.21 4.53
C GLY A 70 9.49 -0.74 5.88
N GLY A 71 8.59 0.27 5.87
CA GLY A 71 7.89 0.70 7.08
C GLY A 71 7.00 -0.40 7.67
N ASN A 72 6.26 -1.13 6.81
CA ASN A 72 5.44 -2.27 7.26
C ASN A 72 6.29 -3.45 7.74
N ASN A 73 7.40 -3.77 7.07
CA ASN A 73 8.34 -4.81 7.53
C ASN A 73 8.88 -4.49 8.92
N TYR A 74 9.23 -3.22 9.18
CA TYR A 74 9.61 -2.78 10.52
C TYR A 74 8.49 -3.05 11.54
N GLY A 75 7.24 -2.69 11.20
CA GLY A 75 6.07 -2.96 12.03
C GLY A 75 5.86 -4.44 12.30
N PHE A 76 5.96 -5.30 11.29
CA PHE A 76 5.84 -6.76 11.45
C PHE A 76 6.91 -7.33 12.39
N LYS A 77 8.16 -6.86 12.25
CA LYS A 77 9.30 -7.34 13.07
C LYS A 77 9.11 -7.10 14.55
N ILE A 78 8.45 -6.01 14.94
CA ILE A 78 8.21 -5.66 16.35
C ILE A 78 6.83 -6.10 16.85
N THR A 79 6.05 -6.82 16.02
CA THR A 79 4.72 -7.33 16.37
C THR A 79 4.83 -8.71 17.03
N ASP A 80 4.06 -8.92 18.10
CA ASP A 80 4.01 -10.15 18.91
C ASP A 80 2.75 -10.99 18.67
N THR A 81 1.86 -10.55 17.76
CA THR A 81 0.62 -11.24 17.40
C THR A 81 0.78 -12.06 16.12
N ASP A 82 -0.04 -13.09 15.97
CA ASP A 82 -0.05 -13.95 14.75
C ASP A 82 -0.63 -13.26 13.52
N PHE A 83 -1.44 -12.21 13.74
CA PHE A 83 -2.09 -11.46 12.67
C PHE A 83 -1.75 -9.99 12.76
N ALA A 84 -1.56 -9.38 11.61
CA ALA A 84 -1.40 -7.94 11.48
C ALA A 84 -2.41 -7.37 10.48
N LEU A 85 -3.03 -6.24 10.82
CA LEU A 85 -3.80 -5.43 9.89
C LEU A 85 -2.94 -4.25 9.46
N VAL A 86 -2.42 -4.29 8.25
CA VAL A 86 -1.76 -3.14 7.64
C VAL A 86 -2.82 -2.13 7.24
N SER A 87 -2.64 -0.87 7.56
CA SER A 87 -3.56 0.21 7.19
C SER A 87 -2.82 1.49 6.83
N ASN A 88 -3.30 2.17 5.79
CA ASN A 88 -2.89 3.54 5.54
C ASN A 88 -3.49 4.47 6.61
N PRO A 89 -2.84 5.60 6.94
CA PRO A 89 -3.34 6.56 7.94
C PRO A 89 -4.56 7.37 7.48
N ASP A 90 -4.96 7.29 6.21
CA ASP A 90 -6.14 7.94 5.63
C ASP A 90 -7.30 6.97 5.36
N ILE A 91 -7.34 5.90 6.13
CA ILE A 91 -8.43 4.91 6.17
C ILE A 91 -9.37 5.23 7.33
N VAL A 92 -10.67 5.08 7.10
CA VAL A 92 -11.71 5.07 8.14
C VAL A 92 -12.46 3.75 8.02
N PHE A 93 -12.46 2.99 9.11
CA PHE A 93 -13.09 1.66 9.16
C PHE A 93 -14.60 1.79 9.41
N GLU A 94 -15.42 0.94 8.76
CA GLU A 94 -16.87 0.84 8.99
C GLU A 94 -17.15 0.07 10.30
N ASP A 95 -18.31 0.33 10.90
CA ASP A 95 -18.71 -0.14 12.25
C ASP A 95 -18.57 -1.66 12.46
N ASN A 96 -18.82 -2.48 11.45
CA ASN A 96 -18.72 -3.93 11.55
C ASN A 96 -17.37 -4.51 11.12
N PHE A 97 -16.39 -3.66 10.78
CA PHE A 97 -15.12 -4.10 10.22
C PHE A 97 -14.40 -5.08 11.15
N PHE A 98 -14.20 -4.73 12.41
CA PHE A 98 -13.47 -5.57 13.37
C PHE A 98 -14.25 -6.80 13.80
N LYS A 99 -15.57 -6.72 13.88
CA LYS A 99 -16.44 -7.88 14.08
C LYS A 99 -16.30 -8.92 12.94
N ASN A 100 -16.16 -8.46 11.71
CA ASN A 100 -15.93 -9.32 10.56
C ASN A 100 -14.51 -9.89 10.54
N ILE A 101 -13.49 -9.11 10.93
CA ILE A 101 -12.13 -9.65 11.16
C ILE A 101 -12.18 -10.79 12.18
N GLU A 102 -12.84 -10.61 13.32
CA GLU A 102 -12.93 -11.63 14.36
C GLU A 102 -13.49 -12.95 13.82
N LYS A 103 -14.51 -12.92 12.95
CA LYS A 103 -15.01 -14.13 12.27
C LYS A 103 -13.91 -14.82 11.45
N TYR A 104 -13.11 -14.05 10.69
CA TYR A 104 -12.04 -14.62 9.87
C TYR A 104 -10.89 -15.19 10.69
N LEU A 105 -10.60 -14.63 11.85
CA LEU A 105 -9.58 -15.14 12.76
C LEU A 105 -10.04 -16.41 13.49
N ASN A 106 -11.35 -16.62 13.66
CA ASN A 106 -11.93 -17.79 14.33
C ASN A 106 -12.07 -19.02 13.41
N HIS A 107 -11.91 -18.84 12.11
CA HIS A 107 -12.02 -19.94 11.13
C HIS A 107 -10.66 -20.18 10.46
N ASP A 108 -10.28 -21.44 10.31
CA ASP A 108 -9.10 -21.82 9.53
C ASP A 108 -9.39 -21.69 8.03
N LEU A 109 -9.28 -20.48 7.53
CA LEU A 109 -9.48 -20.16 6.11
C LEU A 109 -8.23 -20.41 5.26
N GLY A 110 -7.11 -20.74 5.87
CA GLY A 110 -5.85 -20.98 5.17
C GLY A 110 -5.35 -19.75 4.38
N PHE A 111 -5.72 -18.52 4.77
CA PHE A 111 -5.31 -17.30 4.08
C PHE A 111 -3.90 -16.86 4.46
N SER A 112 -3.22 -16.25 3.52
CA SER A 112 -2.02 -15.43 3.77
C SER A 112 -2.37 -13.96 3.87
N ILE A 113 -3.28 -13.47 3.00
CA ILE A 113 -3.77 -12.09 3.00
C ILE A 113 -5.28 -12.06 2.71
N ILE A 114 -5.99 -11.15 3.39
CA ILE A 114 -7.35 -10.73 3.04
C ILE A 114 -7.33 -9.22 2.81
N GLY A 115 -7.64 -8.77 1.58
CA GLY A 115 -7.78 -7.35 1.24
C GLY A 115 -9.17 -6.82 1.55
N ALA A 116 -9.24 -5.58 2.04
CA ALA A 116 -10.48 -4.85 2.29
C ALA A 116 -11.07 -4.25 1.01
N SER A 117 -12.36 -3.94 1.05
CA SER A 117 -13.10 -3.21 0.01
C SER A 117 -13.36 -1.77 0.40
N TYR A 118 -13.44 -0.88 -0.58
CA TYR A 118 -13.74 0.53 -0.36
C TYR A 118 -15.23 0.78 -0.44
N LYS A 119 -15.75 1.53 0.53
CA LYS A 119 -17.12 2.03 0.52
C LYS A 119 -17.14 3.46 0.00
N THR A 120 -17.86 3.66 -1.07
CA THR A 120 -18.27 4.95 -1.62
C THR A 120 -19.78 4.88 -1.79
N ASP A 121 -20.38 5.51 -2.80
CA ASP A 121 -21.78 5.26 -3.18
C ASP A 121 -22.04 3.78 -3.55
N LYS A 122 -20.97 3.07 -3.92
CA LYS A 122 -20.94 1.63 -4.22
C LYS A 122 -19.74 0.98 -3.55
N ILE A 123 -19.82 -0.33 -3.30
CA ILE A 123 -18.67 -1.11 -2.83
C ILE A 123 -17.72 -1.34 -3.99
N TYR A 124 -16.46 -0.94 -3.81
CA TYR A 124 -15.38 -1.17 -4.75
C TYR A 124 -14.38 -2.16 -4.17
N MET A 125 -14.21 -3.30 -4.85
CA MET A 125 -13.25 -4.34 -4.48
C MET A 125 -11.97 -4.18 -5.31
N PRO A 126 -10.88 -3.68 -4.73
CA PRO A 126 -9.62 -3.46 -5.45
C PRO A 126 -8.78 -4.74 -5.50
N TYR A 127 -9.11 -5.65 -6.42
CA TYR A 127 -8.40 -6.91 -6.64
C TYR A 127 -8.23 -7.20 -8.13
N GLY A 128 -7.50 -8.26 -8.47
CA GLY A 128 -7.42 -8.80 -9.83
C GLY A 128 -6.64 -10.09 -9.93
N PHE A 129 -6.37 -10.48 -11.17
CA PHE A 129 -5.69 -11.71 -11.53
C PHE A 129 -4.47 -11.42 -12.41
N PHE A 130 -3.36 -12.15 -12.19
CA PHE A 130 -2.12 -11.89 -12.93
C PHE A 130 -2.21 -12.25 -14.41
N ASN A 131 -3.11 -13.18 -14.78
CA ASN A 131 -3.36 -13.57 -16.16
C ASN A 131 -4.21 -12.54 -16.94
N GLU A 132 -4.87 -11.61 -16.24
CA GLU A 132 -5.63 -10.54 -16.85
C GLU A 132 -4.70 -9.39 -17.26
N ASN A 133 -5.04 -8.73 -18.38
CA ASN A 133 -4.28 -7.56 -18.81
C ASN A 133 -4.32 -6.49 -17.71
N ILE A 134 -3.16 -6.14 -17.14
CA ILE A 134 -3.02 -5.11 -16.09
C ILE A 134 -3.67 -3.76 -16.50
N LYS A 135 -3.90 -3.51 -17.79
CA LYS A 135 -4.71 -2.38 -18.26
C LYS A 135 -6.16 -2.41 -17.78
N LYS A 136 -6.69 -3.56 -17.37
CA LYS A 136 -8.03 -3.67 -16.78
C LYS A 136 -8.05 -3.36 -15.27
N LEU A 137 -6.90 -3.18 -14.63
CA LEU A 137 -6.75 -2.80 -13.23
C LEU A 137 -7.53 -1.53 -12.82
N ASN A 138 -7.87 -0.66 -13.78
CA ASN A 138 -8.64 0.55 -13.54
C ASN A 138 -10.14 0.40 -13.87
N LYS A 139 -10.61 -0.78 -14.25
CA LYS A 139 -12.05 -1.01 -14.31
C LYS A 139 -12.55 -1.18 -12.87
N LYS A 140 -13.25 -0.17 -12.38
CA LYS A 140 -14.08 -0.26 -11.18
C LYS A 140 -14.98 -1.47 -11.34
N LEU A 141 -14.66 -2.57 -10.65
CA LEU A 141 -15.57 -3.70 -10.51
C LEU A 141 -16.63 -3.25 -9.51
N TYR A 142 -17.71 -2.71 -10.02
CA TYR A 142 -18.86 -2.35 -9.19
C TYR A 142 -19.60 -3.61 -8.76
N SER A 143 -20.08 -3.63 -7.55
CA SER A 143 -20.73 -4.74 -6.86
C SER A 143 -22.05 -5.24 -7.48
N ASN A 144 -22.44 -4.78 -8.65
CA ASN A 144 -23.67 -5.26 -9.31
C ASN A 144 -23.58 -6.72 -9.81
N ASP A 145 -22.36 -7.31 -9.81
CA ASP A 145 -22.11 -8.70 -10.24
C ASP A 145 -21.87 -9.64 -9.04
N LEU A 146 -22.09 -9.19 -7.81
CA LEU A 146 -22.03 -10.04 -6.64
C LEU A 146 -23.36 -10.79 -6.51
N ASP A 147 -23.33 -12.05 -6.88
CA ASP A 147 -24.41 -12.99 -6.58
C ASP A 147 -24.58 -13.05 -5.04
N PRO A 148 -25.76 -12.70 -4.49
CA PRO A 148 -25.98 -12.61 -3.04
C PRO A 148 -25.85 -13.96 -2.30
N ILE A 149 -25.65 -15.05 -3.03
CA ILE A 149 -25.52 -16.42 -2.49
C ILE A 149 -24.06 -16.73 -2.09
N TYR A 150 -23.05 -15.91 -2.47
CA TYR A 150 -21.65 -16.25 -2.25
C TYR A 150 -21.06 -15.68 -0.96
N SER A 151 -20.11 -16.45 -0.42
CA SER A 151 -19.24 -16.08 0.69
C SER A 151 -18.70 -14.63 0.52
N PRO A 152 -18.62 -13.83 1.60
CA PRO A 152 -18.06 -12.48 1.54
C PRO A 152 -16.58 -12.47 1.10
N LEU A 153 -15.93 -13.63 0.98
CA LEU A 153 -14.55 -13.80 0.53
C LEU A 153 -14.48 -14.32 -0.89
N LYS A 154 -13.70 -13.64 -1.71
CA LYS A 154 -13.35 -14.06 -3.07
C LYS A 154 -11.85 -14.36 -3.16
N LYS A 155 -11.48 -15.56 -3.60
CA LYS A 155 -10.09 -15.91 -3.90
C LYS A 155 -9.63 -15.13 -5.14
N VAL A 156 -8.47 -14.47 -5.02
CA VAL A 156 -7.92 -13.56 -6.02
C VAL A 156 -6.40 -13.73 -6.10
N ASP A 157 -5.75 -13.15 -7.13
CA ASP A 157 -4.29 -13.22 -7.22
C ASP A 157 -3.62 -12.05 -6.50
N TRP A 158 -4.26 -10.89 -6.43
CA TRP A 158 -3.72 -9.72 -5.73
C TRP A 158 -4.82 -8.81 -5.18
N VAL A 159 -4.48 -8.06 -4.15
CA VAL A 159 -5.27 -6.98 -3.52
C VAL A 159 -4.42 -5.72 -3.40
N THR A 160 -5.04 -4.58 -3.10
CA THR A 160 -4.28 -3.34 -2.86
C THR A 160 -3.76 -3.26 -1.43
N GLY A 161 -2.63 -2.57 -1.28
CA GLY A 161 -1.90 -2.46 -0.01
C GLY A 161 -2.51 -1.53 1.04
N CYS A 162 -3.55 -0.74 0.73
CA CYS A 162 -4.02 0.29 1.66
C CYS A 162 -4.69 -0.25 2.94
N THR A 163 -5.28 -1.46 2.89
CA THR A 163 -5.82 -2.17 4.05
C THR A 163 -5.79 -3.67 3.78
N MET A 164 -4.92 -4.40 4.50
CA MET A 164 -4.72 -5.83 4.34
C MET A 164 -4.60 -6.53 5.69
N LEU A 165 -5.40 -7.56 5.94
CA LEU A 165 -5.20 -8.49 7.03
C LEU A 165 -4.17 -9.53 6.60
N VAL A 166 -3.06 -9.63 7.33
CA VAL A 166 -1.91 -10.48 7.04
C VAL A 166 -1.78 -11.56 8.12
N ASN A 167 -1.71 -12.82 7.72
CA ASN A 167 -1.42 -13.95 8.60
C ASN A 167 0.10 -14.12 8.72
N LEU A 168 0.70 -13.56 9.77
CA LEU A 168 2.15 -13.54 9.96
C LEU A 168 2.76 -14.94 10.11
N LYS A 169 1.99 -15.94 10.58
CA LYS A 169 2.45 -17.34 10.70
C LYS A 169 2.85 -17.94 9.35
N LYS A 170 2.25 -17.47 8.25
CA LYS A 170 2.56 -17.96 6.90
C LYS A 170 3.93 -17.48 6.38
N PHE A 171 4.46 -16.41 6.94
CA PHE A 171 5.71 -15.78 6.47
C PHE A 171 6.92 -16.08 7.38
N GLY A 172 6.69 -16.58 8.59
CA GLY A 172 7.75 -16.75 9.58
C GLY A 172 8.34 -15.38 10.01
N LYS A 173 9.64 -15.37 10.33
CA LYS A 173 10.36 -14.13 10.72
C LYS A 173 11.06 -13.42 9.55
N LYS A 174 10.67 -13.71 8.30
CA LYS A 174 11.28 -13.13 7.11
C LYS A 174 10.67 -11.76 6.80
N GLU A 175 11.41 -10.96 6.04
CA GLU A 175 10.84 -9.76 5.41
C GLU A 175 9.70 -10.17 4.49
N ILE A 176 8.52 -9.56 4.70
CA ILE A 176 7.30 -9.89 3.97
C ILE A 176 7.26 -9.12 2.65
N PHE A 177 7.56 -7.82 2.69
CA PHE A 177 7.68 -7.00 1.50
C PHE A 177 9.13 -6.94 1.00
N ASP A 178 9.34 -6.96 -0.31
CA ASP A 178 10.65 -6.71 -0.91
C ASP A 178 10.98 -5.20 -0.79
N GLU A 179 11.97 -4.87 0.04
CA GLU A 179 12.39 -3.48 0.32
C GLU A 179 13.06 -2.77 -0.85
N ASN A 180 13.36 -3.47 -1.95
CA ASN A 180 13.77 -2.82 -3.18
C ASN A 180 12.64 -1.96 -3.78
N PHE A 181 11.38 -2.30 -3.51
CA PHE A 181 10.25 -1.42 -3.80
C PHE A 181 10.15 -0.34 -2.72
N PHE A 182 10.50 0.89 -3.07
CA PHE A 182 10.27 2.01 -2.15
C PHE A 182 8.78 2.42 -2.10
N LEU A 183 8.13 2.41 -3.27
CA LEU A 183 6.73 2.79 -3.41
C LEU A 183 6.15 2.14 -4.67
N TYR A 184 4.93 1.60 -4.54
CA TYR A 184 4.16 0.89 -5.56
C TYR A 184 4.73 -0.48 -5.96
N PHE A 185 3.85 -1.41 -6.23
CA PHE A 185 4.09 -2.80 -6.62
C PHE A 185 4.62 -3.72 -5.52
N GLU A 186 4.93 -3.22 -4.33
CA GLU A 186 5.32 -4.04 -3.19
C GLU A 186 4.23 -5.05 -2.81
N GLU A 187 2.97 -4.63 -2.78
CA GLU A 187 1.84 -5.49 -2.51
C GLU A 187 1.57 -6.48 -3.65
N PHE A 188 1.75 -6.07 -4.90
CA PHE A 188 1.62 -6.96 -6.07
C PHE A 188 2.71 -8.03 -6.05
N ASP A 189 3.95 -7.65 -5.72
CA ASP A 189 5.06 -8.58 -5.60
C ASP A 189 4.83 -9.58 -4.47
N LEU A 190 4.37 -9.11 -3.30
CA LEU A 190 4.00 -9.96 -2.19
C LEU A 190 2.91 -10.97 -2.58
N CYS A 191 1.83 -10.51 -3.21
CA CYS A 191 0.77 -11.39 -3.69
C CYS A 191 1.29 -12.39 -4.75
N LYS A 192 2.24 -11.99 -5.59
CA LYS A 192 2.88 -12.91 -6.55
C LYS A 192 3.73 -13.98 -5.87
N GLN A 193 4.44 -13.65 -4.80
CA GLN A 193 5.17 -14.64 -4.01
C GLN A 193 4.23 -15.62 -3.30
N ILE A 194 3.09 -15.14 -2.80
CA ILE A 194 2.03 -15.98 -2.20
C ILE A 194 1.48 -16.97 -3.25
N GLU A 195 1.21 -16.51 -4.48
CA GLU A 195 0.77 -17.37 -5.59
C GLU A 195 1.82 -18.45 -5.93
N ILE A 196 3.10 -18.06 -6.04
CA ILE A 196 4.22 -18.99 -6.32
C ILE A 196 4.31 -20.08 -5.23
N ASN A 197 4.08 -19.71 -3.98
CA ASN A 197 4.08 -20.63 -2.85
C ASN A 197 2.77 -21.43 -2.71
N ARG A 198 1.80 -21.28 -3.64
CA ARG A 198 0.49 -21.93 -3.63
C ARG A 198 -0.36 -21.63 -2.40
N GLU A 199 -0.14 -20.47 -1.81
CA GLU A 199 -0.91 -19.93 -0.70
C GLU A 199 -2.08 -19.07 -1.22
N ASN A 200 -2.96 -18.59 -0.29
CA ASN A 200 -4.21 -17.97 -0.68
C ASN A 200 -4.24 -16.48 -0.36
N VAL A 201 -4.68 -15.70 -1.35
CA VAL A 201 -5.07 -14.30 -1.21
C VAL A 201 -6.58 -14.20 -1.42
N PHE A 202 -7.27 -13.47 -0.53
CA PHE A 202 -8.69 -13.21 -0.66
C PHE A 202 -8.96 -11.70 -0.70
N SER A 203 -10.04 -11.32 -1.36
CA SER A 203 -10.66 -9.99 -1.23
C SER A 203 -12.01 -10.16 -0.52
N SER A 204 -12.31 -9.27 0.42
CA SER A 204 -13.53 -9.34 1.23
C SER A 204 -14.53 -8.25 0.84
N THR A 205 -15.84 -8.58 0.79
CA THR A 205 -16.92 -7.62 0.57
C THR A 205 -17.46 -7.03 1.87
N ASP A 206 -17.14 -7.61 3.02
CA ASP A 206 -17.60 -7.16 4.34
C ASP A 206 -16.53 -6.52 5.21
N LEU A 207 -15.25 -6.53 4.79
CA LEU A 207 -14.22 -5.66 5.33
C LEU A 207 -14.27 -4.31 4.61
N LEU A 208 -15.15 -3.44 5.06
CA LEU A 208 -15.41 -2.17 4.39
C LEU A 208 -14.68 -1.01 5.03
N VAL A 209 -14.03 -0.19 4.20
CA VAL A 209 -13.32 1.02 4.63
C VAL A 209 -13.63 2.20 3.71
N HIS A 210 -13.56 3.40 4.25
CA HIS A 210 -13.48 4.63 3.48
C HIS A 210 -12.02 5.03 3.30
N HIS A 211 -11.57 5.16 2.07
CA HIS A 211 -10.23 5.61 1.74
C HIS A 211 -10.30 7.07 1.27
N LEU A 212 -9.75 7.99 2.07
CA LEU A 212 -9.80 9.42 1.78
C LEU A 212 -8.93 9.84 0.59
N GLY A 213 -8.14 8.92 0.06
CA GLY A 213 -7.33 8.99 -1.16
C GLY A 213 -6.23 10.04 -1.13
N PHE A 214 -4.98 9.60 -1.19
CA PHE A 214 -3.76 10.41 -1.25
C PHE A 214 -3.57 11.44 -0.11
N LYS A 215 -4.30 11.32 1.00
CA LYS A 215 -4.19 12.22 2.16
C LYS A 215 -3.29 11.65 3.26
N GLY A 216 -2.90 10.39 3.16
CA GLY A 216 -2.11 9.66 4.16
C GLY A 216 -0.67 10.12 4.33
N SER A 217 -0.14 10.96 3.42
CA SER A 217 1.24 11.43 3.43
C SER A 217 1.34 12.93 3.11
N PHE A 218 2.57 13.45 3.05
CA PHE A 218 2.89 14.84 2.70
C PHE A 218 2.26 15.34 1.37
N ALA A 219 1.72 14.47 0.54
CA ALA A 219 0.96 14.85 -0.66
C ALA A 219 -0.31 15.65 -0.35
N ALA A 220 -0.79 15.61 0.89
CA ALA A 220 -1.89 16.45 1.36
C ALA A 220 -1.49 17.92 1.57
N ASP A 221 -0.18 18.22 1.67
CA ASP A 221 0.35 19.58 1.76
C ASP A 221 0.43 20.20 0.35
N PRO A 222 -0.24 21.32 0.08
CA PRO A 222 -0.21 21.99 -1.21
C PRO A 222 1.19 22.37 -1.68
N VAL A 223 2.09 22.76 -0.75
CA VAL A 223 3.48 23.17 -1.05
C VAL A 223 4.31 21.96 -1.53
N LEU A 224 4.10 20.80 -0.92
CA LEU A 224 4.86 19.57 -1.21
C LEU A 224 4.22 18.70 -2.30
N ARG A 225 3.05 19.08 -2.78
CA ARG A 225 2.26 18.29 -3.74
C ARG A 225 3.02 17.96 -5.02
N LEU A 226 3.71 18.94 -5.61
CA LEU A 226 4.48 18.73 -6.84
C LEU A 226 5.62 17.73 -6.64
N ASP A 227 6.27 17.78 -5.50
CA ASP A 227 7.34 16.85 -5.17
C ASP A 227 6.81 15.45 -4.89
N ALA A 228 5.66 15.35 -4.25
CA ALA A 228 4.96 14.08 -4.08
C ALA A 228 4.55 13.46 -5.43
N GLU A 229 4.10 14.29 -6.38
CA GLU A 229 3.77 13.83 -7.74
C GLU A 229 4.99 13.33 -8.49
N LYS A 230 6.13 14.05 -8.44
CA LYS A 230 7.40 13.61 -9.04
C LYS A 230 7.85 12.26 -8.45
N LEU A 231 7.80 12.13 -7.12
CA LEU A 231 8.16 10.89 -6.43
C LEU A 231 7.29 9.72 -6.91
N ARG A 232 5.97 9.90 -6.92
CA ARG A 232 5.01 8.89 -7.37
C ARG A 232 5.22 8.48 -8.82
N GLU A 233 5.39 9.44 -9.72
CA GLU A 233 5.55 9.16 -11.15
C GLU A 233 6.86 8.43 -11.45
N TRP A 234 7.94 8.75 -10.73
CA TRP A 234 9.23 8.06 -10.87
C TRP A 234 9.14 6.62 -10.37
N HIS A 235 8.65 6.42 -9.13
CA HIS A 235 8.57 5.09 -8.53
C HIS A 235 7.55 4.19 -9.24
N TRP A 236 6.41 4.73 -9.66
CA TRP A 236 5.44 3.95 -10.44
C TRP A 236 6.07 3.27 -11.66
N MET A 237 6.92 3.99 -12.38
CA MET A 237 7.55 3.47 -13.59
C MET A 237 8.73 2.56 -13.28
N TRP A 238 9.54 2.90 -12.29
CA TRP A 238 10.65 2.06 -11.84
C TRP A 238 10.13 0.73 -11.30
N SER A 239 9.17 0.77 -10.39
CA SER A 239 8.58 -0.40 -9.75
C SER A 239 7.82 -1.28 -10.76
N THR A 240 7.14 -0.67 -11.76
CA THR A 240 6.55 -1.45 -12.87
C THR A 240 7.60 -2.30 -13.58
N PHE A 241 8.75 -1.71 -13.92
CA PHE A 241 9.82 -2.46 -14.60
C PHE A 241 10.42 -3.53 -13.69
N TYR A 242 10.75 -3.16 -12.44
CA TYR A 242 11.35 -4.06 -11.48
C TYR A 242 10.46 -5.27 -11.18
N PHE A 243 9.15 -5.07 -11.00
CA PHE A 243 8.17 -6.15 -10.81
C PHE A 243 8.20 -7.16 -11.97
N TYR A 244 8.14 -6.67 -13.20
CA TYR A 244 8.19 -7.56 -14.37
C TYR A 244 9.55 -8.25 -14.50
N LYS A 245 10.65 -7.52 -14.26
CA LYS A 245 12.00 -8.10 -14.29
C LYS A 245 12.16 -9.22 -13.27
N LYS A 246 11.73 -8.99 -12.04
CA LYS A 246 11.84 -9.93 -10.92
C LYS A 246 11.02 -11.19 -11.18
N ASN A 247 9.78 -11.04 -11.58
CA ASN A 247 8.81 -12.15 -11.63
C ASN A 247 8.72 -12.84 -13.00
N TYR A 248 9.14 -12.19 -14.09
CA TYR A 248 8.98 -12.71 -15.46
C TYR A 248 10.25 -12.58 -16.33
N GLY A 249 11.33 -12.01 -15.80
CA GLY A 249 12.59 -11.84 -16.48
C GLY A 249 12.74 -10.52 -17.24
N TYR A 250 14.02 -10.19 -17.55
CA TYR A 250 14.37 -8.88 -18.09
C TYR A 250 13.75 -8.58 -19.47
N LEU A 251 13.80 -9.54 -20.40
CA LEU A 251 13.25 -9.35 -21.75
C LEU A 251 11.73 -9.15 -21.73
N PHE A 252 11.03 -9.85 -20.84
CA PHE A 252 9.60 -9.66 -20.64
C PHE A 252 9.32 -8.26 -20.09
N ALA A 253 10.11 -7.78 -19.13
CA ALA A 253 9.98 -6.43 -18.58
C ALA A 253 10.16 -5.35 -19.66
N ILE A 254 11.19 -5.47 -20.51
CA ILE A 254 11.40 -4.58 -21.66
C ILE A 254 10.16 -4.59 -22.57
N ARG A 255 9.71 -5.78 -23.00
CA ARG A 255 8.53 -5.90 -23.89
C ARG A 255 7.28 -5.22 -23.29
N LYS A 256 7.06 -5.35 -21.99
CA LYS A 256 5.90 -4.75 -21.28
C LYS A 256 6.01 -3.25 -21.08
N THR A 257 7.23 -2.69 -21.09
CA THR A 257 7.45 -1.30 -20.66
C THR A 257 8.01 -0.40 -21.77
N ILE A 258 8.57 -0.93 -22.86
CA ILE A 258 9.18 -0.12 -23.94
C ILE A 258 8.20 0.89 -24.54
N GLY A 259 6.95 0.51 -24.76
CA GLY A 259 5.93 1.43 -25.26
C GLY A 259 5.61 2.57 -24.28
N LYS A 260 5.70 2.31 -22.96
CA LYS A 260 5.55 3.35 -21.92
C LYS A 260 6.75 4.31 -21.95
N LEU A 261 7.97 3.79 -22.18
CA LEU A 261 9.20 4.58 -22.29
C LEU A 261 9.11 5.55 -23.48
N ILE A 262 8.83 5.02 -24.65
CA ILE A 262 8.69 5.79 -25.91
C ILE A 262 7.62 6.88 -25.72
N ARG A 263 6.46 6.52 -25.20
CA ARG A 263 5.38 7.47 -24.93
C ARG A 263 5.80 8.56 -23.94
N ALA A 264 6.52 8.20 -22.87
CA ALA A 264 6.98 9.17 -21.89
C ALA A 264 7.97 10.16 -22.49
N PHE A 265 8.90 9.68 -23.34
CA PHE A 265 9.87 10.50 -24.04
C PHE A 265 9.20 11.52 -24.97
N PHE A 266 8.33 11.06 -25.90
CA PHE A 266 7.67 11.98 -26.82
C PHE A 266 6.73 12.96 -26.12
N LYS A 267 6.00 12.54 -25.09
CA LYS A 267 5.15 13.46 -24.33
C LYS A 267 5.97 14.48 -23.53
N MET A 268 7.12 14.10 -23.01
CA MET A 268 8.02 15.03 -22.35
C MET A 268 8.50 16.12 -23.32
N LEU A 269 8.88 15.75 -24.56
CA LEU A 269 9.28 16.71 -25.60
C LEU A 269 8.10 17.59 -26.04
N PHE A 270 6.94 17.01 -26.31
CA PHE A 270 5.73 17.74 -26.70
C PHE A 270 5.35 18.80 -25.65
N TYR A 271 5.30 18.42 -24.36
CA TYR A 271 4.96 19.38 -23.31
C TYR A 271 6.08 20.39 -22.99
N LYS A 272 7.33 20.11 -23.39
CA LYS A 272 8.39 21.11 -23.41
C LYS A 272 8.11 22.22 -24.46
N ILE A 273 7.67 21.83 -25.66
CA ILE A 273 7.35 22.75 -26.77
C ILE A 273 6.08 23.54 -26.46
N THR A 274 5.07 22.92 -25.86
CA THR A 274 3.80 23.59 -25.51
C THR A 274 3.84 24.33 -24.17
N PHE A 275 5.03 24.47 -23.57
CA PHE A 275 5.27 25.19 -22.30
C PHE A 275 4.43 24.71 -21.11
N ASN A 276 3.92 23.48 -21.15
CA ASN A 276 3.18 22.90 -20.03
C ASN A 276 4.17 22.23 -19.06
N SER A 277 4.59 23.01 -18.03
CA SER A 277 5.63 22.60 -17.08
C SER A 277 5.22 21.36 -16.27
N ASP A 278 3.95 21.25 -15.85
CA ASP A 278 3.48 20.17 -14.99
C ASP A 278 3.45 18.83 -15.73
N LEU A 279 2.85 18.82 -16.91
CA LEU A 279 2.82 17.62 -17.73
C LEU A 279 4.22 17.24 -18.25
N LYS A 280 5.06 18.23 -18.59
CA LYS A 280 6.48 17.96 -18.91
C LYS A 280 7.18 17.25 -17.74
N ASN A 281 7.06 17.77 -16.52
CA ASN A 281 7.66 17.17 -15.34
C ASN A 281 7.12 15.76 -15.08
N LYS A 282 5.81 15.56 -15.14
CA LYS A 282 5.19 14.24 -15.02
C LYS A 282 5.85 13.21 -15.94
N TYR A 283 5.94 13.51 -17.24
CA TYR A 283 6.51 12.57 -18.21
C TYR A 283 8.04 12.47 -18.10
N LYS A 284 8.73 13.51 -17.69
CA LYS A 284 10.16 13.49 -17.35
C LYS A 284 10.44 12.45 -16.26
N PHE A 285 9.71 12.49 -15.15
CA PHE A 285 9.91 11.55 -14.04
C PHE A 285 9.49 10.12 -14.39
N ARG A 286 8.46 9.94 -15.19
CA ARG A 286 8.11 8.64 -15.80
C ARG A 286 9.23 8.07 -16.64
N PHE A 287 9.82 8.89 -17.50
CA PHE A 287 10.92 8.47 -18.36
C PHE A 287 12.14 8.06 -17.53
N TYR A 288 12.58 8.91 -16.60
CA TYR A 288 13.75 8.61 -15.78
C TYR A 288 13.54 7.43 -14.83
N GLY A 289 12.37 7.27 -14.24
CA GLY A 289 12.06 6.11 -13.42
C GLY A 289 12.25 4.81 -14.20
N LEU A 290 11.70 4.76 -15.43
CA LEU A 290 11.81 3.57 -16.27
C LEU A 290 13.25 3.32 -16.77
N ILE A 291 13.97 4.35 -17.24
CA ILE A 291 15.37 4.24 -17.65
C ILE A 291 16.22 3.70 -16.49
N ASN A 292 16.07 4.25 -15.27
CA ASN A 292 16.81 3.77 -14.11
C ASN A 292 16.53 2.30 -13.80
N GLY A 293 15.26 1.85 -13.93
CA GLY A 293 14.91 0.43 -13.79
C GLY A 293 15.59 -0.44 -14.85
N ILE A 294 15.57 -0.02 -16.12
CA ILE A 294 16.18 -0.73 -17.27
C ILE A 294 17.69 -0.90 -17.08
N ILE A 295 18.40 0.16 -16.70
CA ILE A 295 19.86 0.10 -16.49
C ILE A 295 20.27 -0.49 -15.13
N GLY A 296 19.30 -1.01 -14.35
CA GLY A 296 19.57 -1.73 -13.12
C GLY A 296 19.90 -0.87 -11.90
N LYS A 297 19.65 0.44 -11.93
CA LYS A 297 19.80 1.28 -10.74
C LYS A 297 18.75 0.92 -9.70
N THR A 298 19.11 1.06 -8.43
CA THR A 298 18.20 0.87 -7.30
C THR A 298 17.05 1.89 -7.30
N SER A 299 16.07 1.70 -6.47
CA SER A 299 14.94 2.62 -6.23
C SER A 299 15.40 3.84 -5.40
N TRP A 300 16.31 4.66 -5.94
CA TRP A 300 17.04 5.69 -5.20
C TRP A 300 16.34 7.04 -5.11
N TYR A 301 15.43 7.37 -6.04
CA TYR A 301 14.86 8.71 -6.11
C TYR A 301 14.08 9.06 -4.83
N ARG A 302 14.45 10.18 -4.21
CA ARG A 302 13.76 10.79 -3.07
C ARG A 302 13.54 12.27 -3.35
N VAL A 303 12.48 12.82 -2.79
CA VAL A 303 12.23 14.27 -2.82
C VAL A 303 13.21 14.92 -1.87
N ASN A 304 14.06 15.79 -2.42
CA ASN A 304 15.09 16.51 -1.66
C ASN A 304 15.96 15.60 -0.77
N SER A 305 17.01 15.05 -1.34
CA SER A 305 18.06 14.33 -0.60
C SER A 305 18.69 15.16 0.54
N LYS A 306 18.41 16.47 0.63
CA LYS A 306 18.81 17.35 1.74
C LYS A 306 17.98 17.15 3.02
N PHE A 307 16.88 16.40 2.98
CA PHE A 307 15.99 16.11 4.10
C PHE A 307 16.00 14.62 4.50
N GLN A 308 17.00 13.87 4.05
CA GLN A 308 17.21 12.49 4.53
C GLN A 308 18.01 12.47 5.80
#